data_532661548563c5e791bf9abe7cf7422a
#
_entry.id   532661548563c5e791bf9abe7cf7422a
#
_cell.length_a   1.000
_cell.length_b   1.000
_cell.length_c   1.000
_cell.angle_alpha   90.00
_cell.angle_beta   90.00
_cell.angle_gamma   90.00
#
_symmetry.space_group_name_H-M   'P 1'
#
loop_
_entity.id
_entity.type
_entity.pdbx_description
1 polymer ?
#
loop_
_entity_poly.entity_id
_entity_poly.type
_entity_poly.pdbx_seq_one_letter_code
_entity_poly.pdbx_strand_id
1 'polypeptide(L)'
;MYTHTPVAEPETFYKSFSEKKLTTYGSSRRGRIEQHRLALLHRYTPPPGDMVEVGPGHGTLAEQAVEAGWTYTAIEASPILIKVLRGKGLKVIESWAPPIPVPDASVDVVYADQVLEHMSGIDAARAFTAEALRALRPGGVLFVVVPDYLKERTFFWDVDYTHNFVTTERRVKQLFNDGGFEIRHVERGIGMATGVARDLLAAGALLVNIPGMDALSRYTGTVDLLFKIRKNLFETLTFVALKPPNG
;
A
#
# COMPACT_ATOMS: atom_id res chain seq x y z
N MET A 1 1.09 13.78 29.93
CA MET A 1 0.17 14.10 28.80
C MET A 1 1.04 14.74 27.72
N TYR A 2 1.53 13.97 26.75
CA TYR A 2 2.25 14.52 25.61
C TYR A 2 1.23 15.05 24.61
N THR A 3 1.12 16.35 24.49
CA THR A 3 0.38 16.99 23.42
C THR A 3 1.15 16.77 22.12
N HIS A 4 0.68 15.87 21.26
CA HIS A 4 1.16 15.79 19.89
C HIS A 4 0.82 17.11 19.19
N THR A 5 1.81 17.98 19.03
CA THR A 5 1.72 19.04 18.03
C THR A 5 1.72 18.32 16.67
N PRO A 6 0.73 18.53 15.80
CA PRO A 6 0.79 17.94 14.47
C PRO A 6 2.06 18.47 13.80
N VAL A 7 2.95 17.56 13.41
CA VAL A 7 4.09 17.90 12.56
C VAL A 7 3.48 18.39 11.24
N ALA A 8 3.84 19.62 10.84
CA ALA A 8 3.42 20.18 9.56
C ALA A 8 3.70 19.15 8.46
N GLU A 9 2.68 18.92 7.61
CA GLU A 9 2.78 17.96 6.51
C GLU A 9 4.04 18.19 5.68
N PRO A 10 4.65 17.12 5.14
CA PRO A 10 5.66 17.26 4.10
C PRO A 10 4.99 17.68 2.78
N GLU A 11 4.42 18.91 2.76
CA GLU A 11 3.67 19.45 1.62
C GLU A 11 4.43 19.32 0.29
N THR A 12 5.76 19.49 0.34
CA THR A 12 6.60 19.40 -0.86
C THR A 12 6.74 17.99 -1.41
N PHE A 13 6.77 16.95 -0.54
CA PHE A 13 6.87 15.56 -0.97
C PHE A 13 5.58 15.10 -1.66
N TYR A 14 4.44 15.27 -0.98
CA TYR A 14 3.13 14.92 -1.56
C TYR A 14 2.80 15.77 -2.79
N LYS A 15 3.24 17.03 -2.85
CA LYS A 15 3.12 17.86 -4.03
C LYS A 15 3.90 17.27 -5.21
N SER A 16 5.18 16.92 -5.01
CA SER A 16 5.99 16.31 -6.07
C SER A 16 5.47 14.94 -6.51
N PHE A 17 4.91 14.14 -5.58
CA PHE A 17 4.29 12.86 -5.87
C PHE A 17 3.00 13.03 -6.69
N SER A 18 2.14 13.96 -6.29
CA SER A 18 0.84 14.22 -6.96
C SER A 18 0.95 14.91 -8.32
N GLU A 19 1.97 15.75 -8.52
CA GLU A 19 2.25 16.41 -9.80
C GLU A 19 2.92 15.48 -10.82
N LYS A 20 3.45 14.34 -10.38
CA LYS A 20 4.16 13.40 -11.23
C LYS A 20 3.19 12.64 -12.13
N LYS A 21 2.99 13.11 -13.36
CA LYS A 21 2.23 12.41 -14.37
C LYS A 21 2.88 11.04 -14.66
N LEU A 22 2.11 9.97 -14.49
CA LEU A 22 2.55 8.66 -14.94
C LEU A 22 2.70 8.69 -16.47
N THR A 23 3.77 8.10 -16.98
CA THR A 23 3.88 7.85 -18.42
C THR A 23 2.81 6.85 -18.84
N THR A 24 2.42 6.81 -20.11
CA THR A 24 1.44 5.82 -20.64
C THR A 24 1.83 4.38 -20.29
N TYR A 25 3.12 4.06 -20.36
CA TYR A 25 3.63 2.75 -19.93
C TYR A 25 3.49 2.54 -18.42
N GLY A 26 3.79 3.54 -17.61
CA GLY A 26 3.67 3.47 -16.15
C GLY A 26 2.22 3.29 -15.69
N SER A 27 1.27 4.01 -16.30
CA SER A 27 -0.16 3.87 -15.99
C SER A 27 -0.70 2.50 -16.40
N SER A 28 -0.35 2.00 -17.58
CA SER A 28 -0.75 0.66 -18.05
C SER A 28 -0.16 -0.46 -17.18
N ARG A 29 1.12 -0.34 -16.74
CA ARG A 29 1.74 -1.29 -15.81
C ARG A 29 1.03 -1.27 -14.46
N ARG A 30 0.78 -0.09 -13.89
CA ARG A 30 0.05 0.08 -12.63
C ARG A 30 -1.34 -0.53 -12.72
N GLY A 31 -2.10 -0.22 -13.77
CA GLY A 31 -3.44 -0.78 -13.98
C GLY A 31 -3.47 -2.31 -13.97
N ARG A 32 -2.48 -2.97 -14.60
CA ARG A 32 -2.38 -4.44 -14.57
C ARG A 32 -2.03 -4.99 -13.18
N ILE A 33 -1.21 -4.29 -12.40
CA ILE A 33 -0.90 -4.68 -11.02
C ILE A 33 -2.18 -4.63 -10.18
N GLU A 34 -2.93 -3.54 -10.27
CA GLU A 34 -4.19 -3.39 -9.53
C GLU A 34 -5.24 -4.41 -9.97
N GLN A 35 -5.32 -4.72 -11.26
CA GLN A 35 -6.20 -5.77 -11.78
C GLN A 35 -5.85 -7.15 -11.20
N HIS A 36 -4.56 -7.49 -11.09
CA HIS A 36 -4.13 -8.73 -10.44
C HIS A 36 -4.53 -8.76 -8.95
N ARG A 37 -4.30 -7.67 -8.23
CA ARG A 37 -4.65 -7.54 -6.80
C ARG A 37 -6.16 -7.62 -6.58
N LEU A 38 -6.93 -6.96 -7.44
CA LEU A 38 -8.39 -7.00 -7.38
C LEU A 38 -8.91 -8.41 -7.67
N ALA A 39 -8.33 -9.12 -8.64
CA ALA A 39 -8.64 -10.52 -8.91
C ALA A 39 -8.30 -11.43 -7.72
N LEU A 40 -7.20 -11.16 -6.99
CA LEU A 40 -6.86 -11.87 -5.76
C LEU A 40 -7.89 -11.57 -4.66
N LEU A 41 -8.25 -10.31 -4.45
CA LEU A 41 -9.27 -9.91 -3.48
C LEU A 41 -10.61 -10.60 -3.73
N HIS A 42 -11.06 -10.65 -5.00
CA HIS A 42 -12.34 -11.27 -5.39
C HIS A 42 -12.43 -12.77 -5.10
N ARG A 43 -11.31 -13.44 -4.85
CA ARG A 43 -11.30 -14.85 -4.40
C ARG A 43 -11.76 -15.01 -2.95
N TYR A 44 -11.72 -13.94 -2.16
CA TYR A 44 -12.09 -13.92 -0.74
C TYR A 44 -13.39 -13.17 -0.48
N THR A 45 -13.62 -12.10 -1.22
CA THR A 45 -14.85 -11.32 -1.16
C THR A 45 -15.11 -10.69 -2.54
N PRO A 46 -16.07 -11.23 -3.33
CA PRO A 46 -16.42 -10.66 -4.62
C PRO A 46 -17.38 -9.47 -4.46
N PRO A 47 -17.45 -8.55 -5.45
CA PRO A 47 -18.51 -7.55 -5.48
C PRO A 47 -19.89 -8.20 -5.73
N PRO A 48 -21.02 -7.50 -5.46
CA PRO A 48 -21.08 -6.14 -4.92
C PRO A 48 -20.82 -6.08 -3.43
N GLY A 49 -20.39 -4.91 -2.94
CA GLY A 49 -20.13 -4.66 -1.54
C GLY A 49 -19.55 -3.26 -1.32
N ASP A 50 -19.25 -2.93 -0.07
CA ASP A 50 -18.69 -1.64 0.32
C ASP A 50 -17.18 -1.76 0.50
N MET A 51 -16.41 -0.99 -0.27
CA MET A 51 -14.95 -0.94 -0.19
C MET A 51 -14.46 0.43 0.25
N VAL A 52 -13.59 0.45 1.23
CA VAL A 52 -12.82 1.64 1.62
C VAL A 52 -11.36 1.42 1.26
N GLU A 53 -10.78 2.35 0.50
CA GLU A 53 -9.34 2.40 0.24
C GLU A 53 -8.70 3.54 1.01
N VAL A 54 -7.67 3.22 1.80
CA VAL A 54 -6.85 4.19 2.53
C VAL A 54 -5.62 4.52 1.68
N GLY A 55 -5.40 5.81 1.42
CA GLY A 55 -4.27 6.28 0.62
C GLY A 55 -4.33 5.86 -0.86
N PRO A 56 -5.44 6.12 -1.60
CA PRO A 56 -5.62 5.65 -2.98
C PRO A 56 -4.66 6.29 -4.00
N GLY A 57 -3.93 7.32 -3.59
CA GLY A 57 -3.06 8.07 -4.48
C GLY A 57 -3.81 8.63 -5.68
N HIS A 58 -3.41 8.25 -6.90
CA HIS A 58 -4.09 8.70 -8.13
C HIS A 58 -5.38 7.92 -8.47
N GLY A 59 -5.80 6.98 -7.63
CA GLY A 59 -7.07 6.24 -7.79
C GLY A 59 -7.08 5.22 -8.93
N THR A 60 -5.96 4.55 -9.19
CA THR A 60 -5.91 3.52 -10.25
C THR A 60 -6.72 2.28 -9.89
N LEU A 61 -6.66 1.84 -8.63
CA LEU A 61 -7.52 0.76 -8.13
C LEU A 61 -8.98 1.20 -8.10
N ALA A 62 -9.23 2.44 -7.65
CA ALA A 62 -10.58 2.99 -7.49
C ALA A 62 -11.45 2.86 -8.75
N GLU A 63 -10.89 3.23 -9.90
CA GLU A 63 -11.59 3.12 -11.18
C GLU A 63 -11.99 1.67 -11.50
N GLN A 64 -11.07 0.73 -11.30
CA GLN A 64 -11.31 -0.70 -11.53
C GLN A 64 -12.28 -1.31 -10.51
N ALA A 65 -12.22 -0.87 -9.26
CA ALA A 65 -13.14 -1.32 -8.21
C ALA A 65 -14.59 -0.87 -8.52
N VAL A 66 -14.77 0.39 -8.93
CA VAL A 66 -16.09 0.90 -9.34
C VAL A 66 -16.61 0.17 -10.57
N GLU A 67 -15.78 -0.05 -11.59
CA GLU A 67 -16.12 -0.84 -12.79
C GLU A 67 -16.51 -2.28 -12.45
N ALA A 68 -15.87 -2.87 -11.43
CA ALA A 68 -16.18 -4.22 -10.95
C ALA A 68 -17.48 -4.30 -10.11
N GLY A 69 -18.09 -3.15 -9.75
CA GLY A 69 -19.36 -3.10 -9.01
C GLY A 69 -19.23 -2.85 -7.50
N TRP A 70 -18.06 -2.40 -7.02
CA TRP A 70 -17.89 -1.99 -5.62
C TRP A 70 -18.50 -0.62 -5.35
N THR A 71 -19.18 -0.45 -4.22
CA THR A 71 -19.47 0.85 -3.62
C THR A 71 -18.19 1.37 -2.99
N TYR A 72 -17.45 2.19 -3.75
CA TYR A 72 -16.10 2.62 -3.38
C TYR A 72 -16.08 3.95 -2.63
N THR A 73 -15.25 4.02 -1.58
CA THR A 73 -14.96 5.25 -0.83
C THR A 73 -13.45 5.35 -0.59
N ALA A 74 -12.85 6.47 -0.98
CA ALA A 74 -11.47 6.82 -0.71
C ALA A 74 -11.33 7.53 0.65
N ILE A 75 -10.25 7.23 1.40
CA ILE A 75 -9.77 8.05 2.53
C ILE A 75 -8.41 8.61 2.12
N GLU A 76 -8.34 9.92 1.99
CA GLU A 76 -7.13 10.60 1.51
C GLU A 76 -6.92 11.90 2.30
N ALA A 77 -5.65 12.18 2.66
CA ALA A 77 -5.28 13.38 3.41
C ALA A 77 -4.73 14.51 2.52
N SER A 78 -4.12 14.17 1.38
CA SER A 78 -3.52 15.16 0.48
C SER A 78 -4.57 15.97 -0.28
N PRO A 79 -4.66 17.31 -0.08
CA PRO A 79 -5.63 18.16 -0.78
C PRO A 79 -5.52 18.06 -2.30
N ILE A 80 -4.31 17.84 -2.82
CA ILE A 80 -4.07 17.72 -4.26
C ILE A 80 -4.67 16.40 -4.79
N LEU A 81 -4.42 15.28 -4.11
CA LEU A 81 -4.96 13.97 -4.50
C LEU A 81 -6.47 13.93 -4.32
N ILE A 82 -7.02 14.52 -3.25
CA ILE A 82 -8.46 14.68 -3.04
C ILE A 82 -9.11 15.36 -4.25
N LYS A 83 -8.51 16.46 -4.73
CA LYS A 83 -9.02 17.18 -5.92
C LYS A 83 -8.99 16.28 -7.16
N VAL A 84 -7.93 15.50 -7.36
CA VAL A 84 -7.79 14.55 -8.48
C VAL A 84 -8.88 13.47 -8.40
N LEU A 85 -9.07 12.86 -7.23
CA LEU A 85 -10.04 11.78 -7.02
C LEU A 85 -11.48 12.26 -7.18
N ARG A 86 -11.83 13.44 -6.60
CA ARG A 86 -13.14 14.07 -6.78
C ARG A 86 -13.39 14.45 -8.24
N GLY A 87 -12.34 14.88 -8.97
CA GLY A 87 -12.40 15.14 -10.41
C GLY A 87 -12.73 13.90 -11.26
N LYS A 88 -12.44 12.71 -10.74
CA LYS A 88 -12.83 11.41 -11.33
C LYS A 88 -14.22 10.94 -10.91
N GLY A 89 -14.97 11.73 -10.14
CA GLY A 89 -16.29 11.36 -9.63
C GLY A 89 -16.28 10.40 -8.44
N LEU A 90 -15.12 10.17 -7.82
CA LEU A 90 -15.01 9.27 -6.69
C LEU A 90 -15.47 9.91 -5.38
N LYS A 91 -16.08 9.11 -4.50
CA LYS A 91 -16.40 9.54 -3.14
C LYS A 91 -15.11 9.56 -2.31
N VAL A 92 -14.81 10.73 -1.72
CA VAL A 92 -13.58 10.96 -0.94
C VAL A 92 -13.90 11.55 0.41
N ILE A 93 -13.45 10.87 1.46
CA ILE A 93 -13.40 11.38 2.84
C ILE A 93 -11.99 11.95 3.06
N GLU A 94 -11.93 13.23 3.38
CA GLU A 94 -10.70 13.94 3.68
C GLU A 94 -10.30 13.64 5.13
N SER A 95 -9.31 12.75 5.29
CA SER A 95 -8.82 12.34 6.61
C SER A 95 -7.46 11.68 6.50
N TRP A 96 -6.66 11.82 7.57
CA TRP A 96 -5.58 10.91 7.88
C TRP A 96 -6.13 9.57 8.40
N ALA A 97 -5.36 8.50 8.22
CA ALA A 97 -5.65 7.21 8.83
C ALA A 97 -4.45 6.75 9.67
N PRO A 98 -4.65 6.22 10.90
CA PRO A 98 -5.92 6.19 11.64
C PRO A 98 -6.37 7.57 12.13
N PRO A 99 -7.71 7.80 12.38
CA PRO A 99 -8.81 6.83 12.31
C PRO A 99 -9.26 6.51 10.88
N ILE A 100 -10.08 5.45 10.71
CA ILE A 100 -10.83 5.16 9.48
C ILE A 100 -12.26 5.70 9.67
N PRO A 101 -12.62 6.87 9.09
CA PRO A 101 -13.82 7.61 9.43
C PRO A 101 -15.09 7.04 8.75
N VAL A 102 -15.38 5.78 9.01
CA VAL A 102 -16.62 5.10 8.62
C VAL A 102 -17.26 4.45 9.85
N PRO A 103 -18.57 4.17 9.82
CA PRO A 103 -19.24 3.50 10.94
C PRO A 103 -18.67 2.10 11.22
N ASP A 104 -18.93 1.59 12.42
CA ASP A 104 -18.59 0.23 12.81
C ASP A 104 -19.29 -0.79 11.90
N ALA A 105 -18.61 -1.86 11.55
CA ALA A 105 -19.16 -2.98 10.77
C ALA A 105 -19.93 -2.50 9.50
N SER A 106 -19.39 -1.51 8.79
CA SER A 106 -20.08 -0.87 7.67
C SER A 106 -19.49 -1.20 6.29
N VAL A 107 -18.30 -1.80 6.24
CA VAL A 107 -17.63 -2.11 4.97
C VAL A 107 -17.23 -3.59 4.88
N ASP A 108 -17.15 -4.09 3.67
CA ASP A 108 -16.75 -5.47 3.37
C ASP A 108 -15.25 -5.57 3.14
N VAL A 109 -14.63 -4.47 2.68
CA VAL A 109 -13.20 -4.38 2.39
C VAL A 109 -12.60 -3.10 2.95
N VAL A 110 -11.47 -3.24 3.66
CA VAL A 110 -10.51 -2.16 3.88
C VAL A 110 -9.26 -2.50 3.07
N TYR A 111 -8.94 -1.65 2.11
CA TYR A 111 -7.78 -1.80 1.23
C TYR A 111 -6.73 -0.73 1.53
N ALA A 112 -5.45 -1.12 1.61
CA ALA A 112 -4.34 -0.20 1.81
C ALA A 112 -3.10 -0.68 1.06
N ASP A 113 -2.65 0.09 0.06
CA ASP A 113 -1.45 -0.20 -0.75
C ASP A 113 -0.38 0.84 -0.44
N GLN A 114 0.74 0.41 0.12
CA GLN A 114 1.87 1.26 0.51
C GLN A 114 1.43 2.38 1.48
N VAL A 115 0.76 1.97 2.56
CA VAL A 115 0.27 2.88 3.62
C VAL A 115 0.84 2.51 4.98
N LEU A 116 0.90 1.22 5.32
CA LEU A 116 1.26 0.76 6.66
C LEU A 116 2.70 1.14 7.04
N GLU A 117 3.64 1.18 6.09
CA GLU A 117 5.03 1.61 6.27
C GLU A 117 5.17 3.08 6.66
N HIS A 118 4.16 3.91 6.36
CA HIS A 118 4.13 5.33 6.71
C HIS A 118 3.58 5.60 8.11
N MET A 119 3.09 4.58 8.83
CA MET A 119 2.65 4.74 10.20
C MET A 119 3.83 5.24 11.07
N SER A 120 3.57 6.18 11.98
CA SER A 120 4.59 6.82 12.83
C SER A 120 5.25 5.89 13.84
N GLY A 121 4.93 4.61 13.81
CA GLY A 121 5.48 3.56 14.65
C GLY A 121 4.47 2.46 14.95
N ILE A 122 4.81 1.59 15.91
CA ILE A 122 4.00 0.42 16.24
C ILE A 122 2.61 0.78 16.78
N ASP A 123 2.49 1.85 17.55
CA ASP A 123 1.21 2.26 18.14
C ASP A 123 0.24 2.77 17.06
N ALA A 124 0.73 3.53 16.08
CA ALA A 124 -0.07 3.95 14.93
C ALA A 124 -0.46 2.75 14.04
N ALA A 125 0.44 1.78 13.85
CA ALA A 125 0.14 0.56 13.10
C ALA A 125 -0.92 -0.31 13.81
N ARG A 126 -0.86 -0.40 15.15
CA ARG A 126 -1.91 -1.06 15.97
C ARG A 126 -3.24 -0.32 15.88
N ALA A 127 -3.22 1.01 15.97
CA ALA A 127 -4.43 1.82 15.84
C ALA A 127 -5.07 1.66 14.46
N PHE A 128 -4.27 1.64 13.38
CA PHE A 128 -4.75 1.36 12.02
C PHE A 128 -5.40 -0.02 11.93
N THR A 129 -4.76 -1.06 12.51
CA THR A 129 -5.29 -2.43 12.51
C THR A 129 -6.60 -2.53 13.28
N ALA A 130 -6.69 -1.89 14.46
CA ALA A 130 -7.90 -1.84 15.26
C ALA A 130 -9.06 -1.10 14.55
N GLU A 131 -8.77 0.03 13.89
CA GLU A 131 -9.75 0.76 13.11
C GLU A 131 -10.25 -0.02 11.89
N ALA A 132 -9.36 -0.74 11.21
CA ALA A 132 -9.75 -1.63 10.12
C ALA A 132 -10.66 -2.76 10.64
N LEU A 133 -10.33 -3.37 11.77
CA LEU A 133 -11.18 -4.40 12.39
C LEU A 133 -12.55 -3.85 12.78
N ARG A 134 -12.61 -2.63 13.36
CA ARG A 134 -13.85 -1.95 13.73
C ARG A 134 -14.73 -1.69 12.51
N ALA A 135 -14.15 -1.13 11.45
CA ALA A 135 -14.88 -0.71 10.24
C ALA A 135 -15.44 -1.90 9.45
N LEU A 136 -14.72 -3.01 9.42
CA LEU A 136 -15.11 -4.22 8.69
C LEU A 136 -16.33 -4.92 9.32
N ARG A 137 -17.24 -5.38 8.46
CA ARG A 137 -18.28 -6.36 8.84
C ARG A 137 -17.63 -7.67 9.30
N PRO A 138 -18.29 -8.48 10.15
CA PRO A 138 -17.87 -9.86 10.38
C PRO A 138 -17.71 -10.60 9.04
N GLY A 139 -16.59 -11.28 8.84
CA GLY A 139 -16.23 -11.91 7.56
C GLY A 139 -15.63 -10.97 6.52
N GLY A 140 -15.51 -9.67 6.81
CA GLY A 140 -14.88 -8.68 5.92
C GLY A 140 -13.37 -8.85 5.83
N VAL A 141 -12.78 -8.26 4.80
CA VAL A 141 -11.38 -8.44 4.41
C VAL A 141 -10.57 -7.17 4.58
N LEU A 142 -9.46 -7.28 5.30
CA LEU A 142 -8.36 -6.31 5.26
C LEU A 142 -7.35 -6.77 4.21
N PHE A 143 -7.20 -5.98 3.14
CA PHE A 143 -6.23 -6.22 2.07
C PHE A 143 -5.12 -5.18 2.14
N VAL A 144 -3.90 -5.63 2.44
CA VAL A 144 -2.76 -4.72 2.64
C VAL A 144 -1.59 -5.12 1.78
N VAL A 145 -0.99 -4.14 1.11
CA VAL A 145 0.25 -4.30 0.36
C VAL A 145 1.32 -3.42 0.98
N VAL A 146 2.48 -4.00 1.28
CA VAL A 146 3.62 -3.31 1.91
C VAL A 146 4.94 -3.71 1.25
N PRO A 147 6.00 -2.90 1.35
CA PRO A 147 7.35 -3.33 0.97
C PRO A 147 7.86 -4.45 1.88
N ASP A 148 8.68 -5.37 1.34
CA ASP A 148 9.41 -6.34 2.16
C ASP A 148 10.78 -5.79 2.56
N TYR A 149 10.87 -5.21 3.76
CA TYR A 149 12.12 -4.66 4.28
C TYR A 149 13.30 -5.64 4.22
N LEU A 150 13.07 -6.94 4.42
CA LEU A 150 14.16 -7.93 4.39
C LEU A 150 14.77 -8.09 2.99
N LYS A 151 14.05 -7.70 1.94
CA LYS A 151 14.51 -7.68 0.56
C LYS A 151 15.08 -6.32 0.18
N GLU A 152 14.36 -5.26 0.54
CA GLU A 152 14.70 -3.89 0.17
C GLU A 152 15.84 -3.31 1.02
N ARG A 153 15.98 -3.73 2.27
CA ARG A 153 17.05 -3.30 3.20
C ARG A 153 17.18 -1.76 3.25
N THR A 154 18.35 -1.25 2.92
CA THR A 154 18.61 0.20 2.92
C THR A 154 17.78 0.96 1.90
N PHE A 155 17.39 0.32 0.78
CA PHE A 155 16.54 0.94 -0.23
C PHE A 155 15.12 1.23 0.29
N PHE A 156 14.64 0.51 1.29
CA PHE A 156 13.39 0.81 1.99
C PHE A 156 13.33 2.25 2.53
N TRP A 157 14.47 2.75 3.05
CA TRP A 157 14.61 4.11 3.56
C TRP A 157 14.95 5.14 2.48
N ASP A 158 15.69 4.71 1.46
CA ASP A 158 16.17 5.58 0.38
C ASP A 158 15.06 5.92 -0.63
N VAL A 159 14.12 5.01 -0.83
CA VAL A 159 13.02 5.20 -1.79
C VAL A 159 12.01 6.23 -1.34
N ASP A 160 11.79 6.33 -0.01
CA ASP A 160 10.85 7.27 0.60
C ASP A 160 11.22 7.53 2.07
N TYR A 161 11.55 8.78 2.41
CA TYR A 161 11.96 9.16 3.76
C TYR A 161 10.83 9.12 4.79
N THR A 162 9.58 9.00 4.36
CA THR A 162 8.41 8.91 5.24
C THR A 162 8.10 7.50 5.72
N HIS A 163 8.89 6.50 5.31
CA HIS A 163 8.80 5.15 5.85
C HIS A 163 9.27 5.13 7.31
N ASN A 164 8.38 4.91 8.27
CA ASN A 164 8.67 4.91 9.69
C ASN A 164 8.36 3.55 10.37
N PHE A 165 7.50 2.74 9.77
CA PHE A 165 7.16 1.42 10.27
C PHE A 165 7.75 0.33 9.37
N VAL A 166 8.78 -0.34 9.85
CA VAL A 166 9.44 -1.45 9.12
C VAL A 166 8.45 -2.60 8.93
N THR A 167 8.21 -2.97 7.69
CA THR A 167 7.33 -4.05 7.29
C THR A 167 8.12 -5.29 6.87
N THR A 168 7.85 -6.41 7.51
CA THR A 168 8.32 -7.74 7.13
C THR A 168 7.15 -8.71 7.22
N GLU A 169 7.18 -9.82 6.49
CA GLU A 169 6.10 -10.81 6.55
C GLU A 169 5.76 -11.21 7.99
N ARG A 170 6.78 -11.57 8.79
CA ARG A 170 6.57 -12.02 10.18
C ARG A 170 5.96 -10.92 11.05
N ARG A 171 6.46 -9.68 10.91
CA ARG A 171 6.04 -8.56 11.74
C ARG A 171 4.60 -8.15 11.44
N VAL A 172 4.22 -8.11 10.16
CA VAL A 172 2.84 -7.79 9.75
C VAL A 172 1.88 -8.91 10.15
N LYS A 173 2.27 -10.20 10.02
CA LYS A 173 1.46 -11.32 10.53
C LYS A 173 1.21 -11.22 12.03
N GLN A 174 2.22 -10.90 12.82
CA GLN A 174 2.06 -10.70 14.27
C GLN A 174 1.10 -9.54 14.57
N LEU A 175 1.29 -8.39 13.90
CA LEU A 175 0.43 -7.23 14.06
C LEU A 175 -1.06 -7.55 13.78
N PHE A 176 -1.34 -8.24 12.67
CA PHE A 176 -2.71 -8.56 12.29
C PHE A 176 -3.34 -9.64 13.17
N ASN A 177 -2.57 -10.68 13.54
CA ASN A 177 -3.06 -11.71 14.48
C ASN A 177 -3.35 -11.11 15.87
N ASP A 178 -2.45 -10.26 16.40
CA ASP A 178 -2.67 -9.54 17.67
C ASP A 178 -3.87 -8.57 17.57
N GLY A 179 -4.12 -8.03 16.38
CA GLY A 179 -5.27 -7.18 16.09
C GLY A 179 -6.60 -7.92 15.85
N GLY A 180 -6.62 -9.25 15.99
CA GLY A 180 -7.83 -10.07 15.87
C GLY A 180 -8.17 -10.54 14.46
N PHE A 181 -7.26 -10.40 13.49
CA PHE A 181 -7.45 -10.89 12.13
C PHE A 181 -6.93 -12.32 11.95
N GLU A 182 -7.56 -13.06 11.05
CA GLU A 182 -7.07 -14.35 10.54
C GLU A 182 -6.38 -14.15 9.18
N ILE A 183 -5.09 -14.46 9.08
CA ILE A 183 -4.36 -14.38 7.81
C ILE A 183 -4.81 -15.51 6.89
N ARG A 184 -5.40 -15.17 5.75
CA ARG A 184 -5.87 -16.13 4.75
C ARG A 184 -4.89 -16.31 3.59
N HIS A 185 -4.13 -15.26 3.27
CA HIS A 185 -3.17 -15.32 2.18
C HIS A 185 -2.02 -14.36 2.40
N VAL A 186 -0.84 -14.76 1.97
CA VAL A 186 0.32 -13.88 1.83
C VAL A 186 1.00 -14.19 0.51
N GLU A 187 1.18 -13.17 -0.32
CA GLU A 187 1.85 -13.28 -1.60
C GLU A 187 3.03 -12.31 -1.67
N ARG A 188 4.14 -12.76 -2.25
CA ARG A 188 5.28 -11.93 -2.60
C ARG A 188 5.22 -11.59 -4.07
N GLY A 189 5.45 -10.31 -4.41
CA GLY A 189 5.41 -9.85 -5.78
C GLY A 189 6.48 -8.83 -6.12
N ILE A 190 6.90 -8.83 -7.38
CA ILE A 190 7.66 -7.74 -8.02
C ILE A 190 6.81 -7.25 -9.19
N GLY A 191 6.13 -6.12 -8.98
CA GLY A 191 5.09 -5.72 -9.92
C GLY A 191 3.96 -6.74 -10.02
N MET A 192 3.74 -7.33 -11.21
CA MET A 192 2.77 -8.41 -11.43
C MET A 192 3.37 -9.82 -11.28
N ALA A 193 4.69 -9.92 -11.17
CA ALA A 193 5.33 -11.20 -11.11
C ALA A 193 5.22 -11.79 -9.70
N THR A 194 4.66 -12.99 -9.62
CA THR A 194 4.55 -13.80 -8.40
C THR A 194 5.14 -15.20 -8.67
N GLY A 195 5.32 -16.03 -7.64
CA GLY A 195 5.87 -17.38 -7.77
C GLY A 195 7.23 -17.39 -8.49
N VAL A 196 7.44 -18.35 -9.39
CA VAL A 196 8.73 -18.56 -10.10
C VAL A 196 9.17 -17.33 -10.90
N ALA A 197 8.25 -16.63 -11.55
CA ALA A 197 8.59 -15.42 -12.29
C ALA A 197 9.15 -14.32 -11.39
N ARG A 198 8.58 -14.16 -10.19
CA ARG A 198 9.12 -13.24 -9.17
C ARG A 198 10.49 -13.72 -8.68
N ASP A 199 10.69 -15.03 -8.46
CA ASP A 199 11.98 -15.57 -7.99
C ASP A 199 13.11 -15.30 -8.98
N LEU A 200 12.84 -15.41 -10.28
CA LEU A 200 13.80 -15.05 -11.33
C LEU A 200 14.14 -13.56 -11.33
N LEU A 201 13.14 -12.68 -11.16
CA LEU A 201 13.34 -11.24 -11.05
C LEU A 201 14.11 -10.88 -9.77
N ALA A 202 13.81 -11.53 -8.65
CA ALA A 202 14.51 -11.33 -7.38
C ALA A 202 15.96 -11.77 -7.47
N ALA A 203 16.25 -12.88 -8.17
CA ALA A 203 17.63 -13.31 -8.45
C ALA A 203 18.38 -12.27 -9.30
N GLY A 204 17.71 -11.70 -10.33
CA GLY A 204 18.27 -10.59 -11.11
C GLY A 204 18.51 -9.33 -10.29
N ALA A 205 17.65 -9.03 -9.32
CA ALA A 205 17.79 -7.89 -8.42
C ALA A 205 19.05 -7.98 -7.53
N LEU A 206 19.57 -9.17 -7.26
CA LEU A 206 20.83 -9.34 -6.52
C LEU A 206 22.00 -8.68 -7.26
N LEU A 207 21.98 -8.65 -8.59
CA LEU A 207 23.08 -8.08 -9.41
C LEU A 207 23.18 -6.56 -9.27
N VAL A 208 22.06 -5.88 -9.02
CA VAL A 208 22.04 -4.41 -8.82
C VAL A 208 22.20 -4.01 -7.35
N ASN A 209 22.21 -4.98 -6.44
CA ASN A 209 22.35 -4.77 -4.99
C ASN A 209 23.69 -5.31 -4.43
N ILE A 210 24.68 -5.60 -5.31
CA ILE A 210 26.01 -6.02 -4.86
C ILE A 210 26.76 -4.87 -4.18
N PRO A 211 27.60 -5.14 -3.18
CA PRO A 211 28.45 -4.14 -2.56
C PRO A 211 29.29 -3.37 -3.59
N GLY A 212 29.35 -2.04 -3.45
CA GLY A 212 30.07 -1.18 -4.37
C GLY A 212 29.29 -0.66 -5.58
N MET A 213 28.07 -1.19 -5.87
CA MET A 213 27.26 -0.71 -6.99
C MET A 213 26.88 0.76 -6.85
N ASP A 214 26.61 1.25 -5.63
CA ASP A 214 26.34 2.67 -5.38
C ASP A 214 27.56 3.54 -5.61
N ALA A 215 28.75 3.08 -5.26
CA ALA A 215 30.00 3.79 -5.56
C ALA A 215 30.26 3.85 -7.07
N LEU A 216 30.05 2.73 -7.76
CA LEU A 216 30.19 2.65 -9.23
C LEU A 216 29.18 3.57 -9.92
N SER A 217 27.92 3.56 -9.49
CA SER A 217 26.89 4.43 -10.09
C SER A 217 27.19 5.92 -9.90
N ARG A 218 27.74 6.32 -8.75
CA ARG A 218 28.22 7.70 -8.52
C ARG A 218 29.40 8.03 -9.44
N TYR A 219 30.37 7.12 -9.56
CA TYR A 219 31.53 7.32 -10.44
C TYR A 219 31.14 7.45 -11.91
N THR A 220 30.17 6.66 -12.36
CA THR A 220 29.69 6.66 -13.76
C THR A 220 28.58 7.66 -14.05
N GLY A 221 28.06 8.37 -13.03
CA GLY A 221 26.94 9.29 -13.19
C GLY A 221 25.59 8.60 -13.45
N THR A 222 25.44 7.31 -13.09
CA THR A 222 24.24 6.49 -13.37
C THR A 222 23.35 6.27 -12.15
N VAL A 223 23.40 7.16 -11.14
CA VAL A 223 22.65 7.04 -9.89
C VAL A 223 21.13 6.92 -10.14
N ASP A 224 20.59 7.81 -10.98
CA ASP A 224 19.15 7.81 -11.31
C ASP A 224 18.72 6.55 -12.06
N LEU A 225 19.59 5.99 -12.90
CA LEU A 225 19.31 4.74 -13.60
C LEU A 225 19.26 3.57 -12.61
N LEU A 226 20.25 3.48 -11.72
CA LEU A 226 20.30 2.46 -10.68
C LEU A 226 19.07 2.54 -9.76
N PHE A 227 18.70 3.74 -9.32
CA PHE A 227 17.49 3.99 -8.54
C PHE A 227 16.23 3.50 -9.27
N LYS A 228 16.06 3.85 -10.57
CA LYS A 228 14.92 3.40 -11.37
C LYS A 228 14.87 1.89 -11.51
N ILE A 229 16.02 1.23 -11.70
CA ILE A 229 16.08 -0.24 -11.80
C ILE A 229 15.65 -0.86 -10.46
N ARG A 230 16.24 -0.45 -9.34
CA ARG A 230 15.86 -0.92 -8.00
C ARG A 230 14.37 -0.72 -7.72
N LYS A 231 13.84 0.46 -8.01
CA LYS A 231 12.42 0.77 -7.85
C LYS A 231 11.50 -0.13 -8.70
N ASN A 232 11.93 -0.54 -9.89
CA ASN A 232 11.14 -1.46 -10.72
C ASN A 232 11.21 -2.91 -10.24
N LEU A 233 12.26 -3.27 -9.50
CA LEU A 233 12.47 -4.59 -8.90
C LEU A 233 12.01 -4.63 -7.42
N PHE A 234 11.33 -3.57 -6.95
CA PHE A 234 10.86 -3.45 -5.58
C PHE A 234 9.89 -4.57 -5.21
N GLU A 235 10.25 -5.31 -4.16
CA GLU A 235 9.48 -6.46 -3.71
C GLU A 235 8.43 -6.04 -2.67
N THR A 236 7.21 -6.49 -2.88
CA THR A 236 6.07 -6.23 -2.01
C THR A 236 5.51 -7.51 -1.42
N LEU A 237 4.90 -7.38 -0.26
CA LEU A 237 4.09 -8.38 0.42
C LEU A 237 2.63 -7.96 0.34
N THR A 238 1.79 -8.84 -0.19
CA THR A 238 0.34 -8.67 -0.18
C THR A 238 -0.27 -9.57 0.88
N PHE A 239 -1.03 -9.00 1.78
CA PHE A 239 -1.76 -9.71 2.83
C PHE A 239 -3.25 -9.66 2.58
N VAL A 240 -3.91 -10.81 2.69
CA VAL A 240 -5.36 -10.92 2.79
C VAL A 240 -5.65 -11.45 4.19
N ALA A 241 -6.27 -10.63 5.01
CA ALA A 241 -6.61 -10.94 6.40
C ALA A 241 -8.13 -10.81 6.60
N LEU A 242 -8.73 -11.78 7.24
CA LEU A 242 -10.17 -11.86 7.45
C LEU A 242 -10.53 -11.43 8.87
N LYS A 243 -11.55 -10.60 9.03
CA LYS A 243 -12.21 -10.41 10.32
C LYS A 243 -13.05 -11.65 10.62
N PRO A 244 -12.82 -12.37 11.75
CA PRO A 244 -13.61 -13.52 12.10
C PRO A 244 -15.11 -13.21 12.16
N PRO A 245 -15.98 -14.14 11.74
CA PRO A 245 -17.43 -13.91 11.76
C PRO A 245 -18.03 -13.78 13.16
N ASN A 246 -17.30 -14.26 14.17
CA ASN A 246 -17.72 -14.29 15.59
C ASN A 246 -16.82 -13.42 16.49
N GLY A 247 -16.19 -12.39 15.95
CA GLY A 247 -15.31 -11.46 16.65
C GLY A 247 -16.00 -10.18 17.10
#